data_77fa51f3e53e83ba38d4907a9b73d993
#
_entry.id   77fa51f3e53e83ba38d4907a9b73d993
#
_cell.length_a   1.000
_cell.length_b   1.000
_cell.length_c   1.000
_cell.angle_alpha   90.00
_cell.angle_beta   90.00
_cell.angle_gamma   90.00
#
_symmetry.space_group_name_H-M   'P 1'
#
loop_
_entity.id
_entity.type
_entity.pdbx_description
1 polymer ?
#
loop_
_entity_poly.entity_id
_entity_poly.type
_entity_poly.pdbx_seq_one_letter_code
_entity_poly.pdbx_strand_id
1 'polypeptide(L)'
;RIVRTASCSGVSRLVACGQAKIDPKIARDGINTMRTDVRRSLPPVLQSLRTDGYQLVGLEQTTQSQCLYTFSFTRRTVLVIGNEREGLSPEVLQLLHHVVEIPVYGMPHSFNVATATAMALYEYCRQFPAG
;
A
#
# COMPACT_ATOMS: atom_id res chain seq x y z
N ARG A 1 -1.50 -12.35 5.20
CA ARG A 1 -0.54 -12.29 4.08
C ARG A 1 0.11 -10.91 3.98
N ILE A 2 -0.69 -9.85 3.89
CA ILE A 2 -0.16 -8.49 3.73
C ILE A 2 0.73 -8.09 4.89
N VAL A 3 0.36 -8.38 6.12
CA VAL A 3 1.16 -8.05 7.31
C VAL A 3 2.54 -8.69 7.23
N ARG A 4 2.59 -9.97 6.90
CA ARG A 4 3.87 -10.69 6.79
C ARG A 4 4.72 -10.14 5.66
N THR A 5 4.11 -9.90 4.49
CA THR A 5 4.81 -9.34 3.33
C THR A 5 5.35 -7.96 3.65
N ALA A 6 4.56 -7.10 4.29
CA ALA A 6 4.99 -5.77 4.68
C ALA A 6 6.18 -5.83 5.66
N SER A 7 6.11 -6.71 6.64
CA SER A 7 7.20 -6.90 7.59
C SER A 7 8.48 -7.36 6.89
N CYS A 8 8.38 -8.34 6.00
CA CYS A 8 9.52 -8.82 5.22
C CYS A 8 10.12 -7.75 4.30
N SER A 9 9.31 -6.79 3.89
CA SER A 9 9.74 -5.70 3.00
C SER A 9 10.30 -4.49 3.76
N GLY A 10 10.41 -4.57 5.08
CA GLY A 10 10.95 -3.49 5.89
C GLY A 10 10.00 -2.31 6.09
N VAL A 11 8.70 -2.51 5.89
CA VAL A 11 7.69 -1.47 6.17
C VAL A 11 7.73 -1.14 7.66
N SER A 12 7.82 0.14 7.99
CA SER A 12 7.92 0.58 9.39
C SER A 12 6.56 0.70 10.06
N ARG A 13 5.50 0.96 9.29
CA ARG A 13 4.16 1.14 9.83
C ARG A 13 3.11 0.61 8.87
N LEU A 14 2.16 -0.15 9.40
CA LEU A 14 1.00 -0.62 8.66
C LEU A 14 -0.27 -0.13 9.37
N VAL A 15 -1.18 0.48 8.60
CA VAL A 15 -2.44 0.97 9.12
C VAL A 15 -3.59 0.23 8.44
N ALA A 16 -4.41 -0.45 9.23
CA ALA A 16 -5.63 -1.08 8.76
C ALA A 16 -6.81 -0.17 9.11
N CYS A 17 -7.70 0.06 8.15
CA CYS A 17 -8.81 0.99 8.30
C CYS A 17 -10.17 0.30 8.12
N GLY A 18 -11.20 0.90 8.70
CA GLY A 18 -12.55 0.40 8.64
C GLY A 18 -12.73 -0.82 9.54
N GLN A 19 -13.34 -1.87 9.00
CA GLN A 19 -13.58 -3.11 9.72
C GLN A 19 -12.46 -4.13 9.57
N ALA A 20 -11.35 -3.74 8.95
CA ALA A 20 -10.20 -4.62 8.83
C ALA A 20 -9.65 -4.99 10.20
N LYS A 21 -9.25 -6.25 10.33
CA LYS A 21 -8.66 -6.76 11.57
C LYS A 21 -7.28 -7.29 11.27
N ILE A 22 -6.37 -7.05 12.21
CA ILE A 22 -5.03 -7.63 12.16
C ILE A 22 -5.04 -8.84 13.11
N ASP A 23 -4.70 -10.01 12.57
CA ASP A 23 -4.58 -11.22 13.39
C ASP A 23 -3.46 -10.99 14.41
N PRO A 24 -3.74 -11.06 15.73
CA PRO A 24 -2.73 -10.83 16.74
C PRO A 24 -1.53 -11.78 16.66
N LYS A 25 -1.75 -13.01 16.20
CA LYS A 25 -0.67 -13.98 16.03
C LYS A 25 0.29 -13.58 14.91
N ILE A 26 -0.25 -13.15 13.78
CA ILE A 26 0.54 -12.69 12.65
C ILE A 26 1.20 -11.35 12.97
N ALA A 27 0.48 -10.45 13.62
CA ALA A 27 1.03 -9.18 14.08
C ALA A 27 2.20 -9.36 15.04
N ARG A 28 2.15 -10.38 15.90
CA ARG A 28 3.26 -10.66 16.83
C ARG A 28 4.53 -11.07 16.10
N ASP A 29 4.44 -11.82 15.03
CA ASP A 29 5.60 -12.26 14.26
C ASP A 29 6.26 -11.09 13.51
N GLY A 30 5.51 -10.03 13.18
CA GLY A 30 6.01 -8.81 12.56
C GLY A 30 6.30 -7.66 13.52
N ILE A 31 5.91 -7.79 14.77
CA ILE A 31 5.86 -6.69 15.77
C ILE A 31 7.23 -6.09 16.08
N ASN A 32 8.30 -6.86 16.00
CA ASN A 32 9.62 -6.40 16.43
C ASN A 32 10.19 -5.30 15.54
N THR A 33 9.66 -5.15 14.32
CA THR A 33 10.19 -4.23 13.33
C THR A 33 9.13 -3.33 12.69
N MET A 34 7.84 -3.63 12.88
CA MET A 34 6.77 -2.92 12.21
C MET A 34 5.67 -2.53 13.19
N ARG A 35 5.35 -1.24 13.22
CA ARG A 35 4.21 -0.73 13.99
C ARG A 35 2.92 -1.01 13.23
N THR A 36 1.92 -1.58 13.91
CA THR A 36 0.59 -1.83 13.35
C THR A 36 -0.46 -1.02 14.10
N ASP A 37 -1.30 -0.31 13.35
CA ASP A 37 -2.38 0.51 13.89
C ASP A 37 -3.69 0.15 13.21
N VAL A 38 -4.79 0.31 13.96
CA VAL A 38 -6.14 0.19 13.40
C VAL A 38 -6.83 1.53 13.57
N ARG A 39 -7.43 2.03 12.49
CA ARG A 39 -8.15 3.31 12.47
C ARG A 39 -9.53 3.12 11.87
N ARG A 40 -10.46 4.00 12.22
CA ARG A 40 -11.83 3.95 11.71
C ARG A 40 -11.91 4.22 10.22
N SER A 41 -11.16 5.20 9.76
CA SER A 41 -11.30 5.76 8.43
C SER A 41 -9.95 6.13 7.87
N LEU A 42 -9.77 5.90 6.58
CA LEU A 42 -8.52 6.14 5.89
C LEU A 42 -8.24 7.63 5.60
N PRO A 43 -9.22 8.45 5.16
CA PRO A 43 -8.91 9.84 4.75
C PRO A 43 -8.19 10.68 5.80
N PRO A 44 -8.59 10.70 7.09
CA PRO A 44 -7.84 11.48 8.09
C PRO A 44 -6.40 11.01 8.27
N VAL A 45 -6.16 9.71 8.18
CA VAL A 45 -4.81 9.13 8.26
C VAL A 45 -3.96 9.64 7.10
N LEU A 46 -4.50 9.60 5.89
CA LEU A 46 -3.78 10.06 4.69
C LEU A 46 -3.49 11.55 4.74
N GLN A 47 -4.44 12.36 5.21
CA GLN A 47 -4.23 13.80 5.36
C GLN A 47 -3.09 14.10 6.32
N SER A 48 -3.04 13.39 7.44
CA SER A 48 -1.97 13.53 8.43
C SER A 48 -0.60 13.15 7.84
N LEU A 49 -0.52 12.02 7.15
CA LEU A 49 0.72 11.57 6.53
C LEU A 49 1.18 12.51 5.41
N ARG A 50 0.25 13.04 4.64
CA ARG A 50 0.55 14.03 3.61
C ARG A 50 1.13 15.30 4.23
N THR A 51 0.55 15.79 5.32
CA THR A 51 1.05 16.94 6.07
C THR A 51 2.46 16.68 6.59
N ASP A 52 2.75 15.46 7.00
CA ASP A 52 4.08 15.06 7.49
C ASP A 52 5.11 14.88 6.36
N GLY A 53 4.76 15.11 5.12
CA GLY A 53 5.69 15.09 4.00
C GLY A 53 5.81 13.75 3.28
N TYR A 54 4.91 12.80 3.54
CA TYR A 54 4.90 11.54 2.80
C TYR A 54 4.27 11.70 1.43
N GLN A 55 4.79 10.98 0.45
CA GLN A 55 4.18 10.84 -0.85
C GLN A 55 3.16 9.69 -0.80
N LEU A 56 1.91 9.99 -1.12
CA LEU A 56 0.83 9.01 -1.11
C LEU A 56 0.68 8.40 -2.50
N VAL A 57 0.89 7.11 -2.59
CA VAL A 57 0.83 6.35 -3.85
C VAL A 57 -0.22 5.25 -3.71
N GLY A 58 -1.26 5.32 -4.53
CA GLY A 58 -2.29 4.29 -4.56
C GLY A 58 -1.95 3.18 -5.53
N LEU A 59 -2.33 1.97 -5.18
CA LEU A 59 -2.21 0.81 -6.06
C LEU A 59 -3.59 0.48 -6.60
N GLU A 60 -3.85 0.85 -7.85
CA GLU A 60 -5.16 0.72 -8.49
C GLU A 60 -5.04 0.81 -10.00
N GLN A 61 -5.99 0.25 -10.72
CA GLN A 61 -6.10 0.41 -12.16
C GLN A 61 -7.10 1.54 -12.48
N THR A 62 -6.59 2.66 -12.95
CA THR A 62 -7.42 3.81 -13.34
C THR A 62 -6.94 4.35 -14.69
N THR A 63 -7.74 5.27 -15.29
CA THR A 63 -7.35 5.92 -16.54
C THR A 63 -6.12 6.81 -16.40
N GLN A 64 -5.75 7.18 -15.18
CA GLN A 64 -4.62 8.06 -14.89
C GLN A 64 -3.48 7.35 -14.17
N SER A 65 -3.55 6.03 -14.02
CA SER A 65 -2.50 5.29 -13.33
C SER A 65 -1.24 5.21 -14.17
N GLN A 66 -0.10 5.23 -13.47
CA GLN A 66 1.22 5.05 -14.07
C GLN A 66 1.64 3.59 -13.93
N CYS A 67 2.45 3.12 -14.87
CA CYS A 67 2.95 1.75 -14.83
C CYS A 67 3.99 1.59 -13.72
N LEU A 68 3.87 0.55 -12.93
CA LEU A 68 4.82 0.23 -11.85
C LEU A 68 6.25 0.10 -12.37
N TYR A 69 6.45 -0.41 -13.58
CA TYR A 69 7.79 -0.63 -14.15
C TYR A 69 8.59 0.65 -14.31
N THR A 70 7.91 1.78 -14.55
CA THR A 70 8.58 3.05 -14.82
C THR A 70 8.36 4.09 -13.72
N PHE A 71 7.63 3.74 -12.67
CA PHE A 71 7.35 4.65 -11.57
C PHE A 71 8.56 4.74 -10.62
N SER A 72 8.94 5.96 -10.26
CA SER A 72 10.00 6.22 -9.28
C SER A 72 9.38 6.60 -7.94
N PHE A 73 9.56 5.74 -6.95
CA PHE A 73 9.13 6.03 -5.58
C PHE A 73 10.06 7.04 -4.92
N THR A 74 9.55 7.79 -3.95
CA THR A 74 10.39 8.51 -3.00
C THR A 74 10.60 7.64 -1.77
N ARG A 75 11.63 7.95 -0.96
CA ARG A 75 11.85 7.16 0.25
C ARG A 75 10.69 7.25 1.21
N ARG A 76 10.12 8.43 1.39
CA ARG A 76 8.98 8.65 2.27
C ARG A 76 7.68 8.41 1.52
N THR A 77 7.42 7.18 1.19
CA THR A 77 6.23 6.74 0.47
C THR A 77 5.27 6.03 1.41
N VAL A 78 3.99 6.32 1.24
CA VAL A 78 2.89 5.54 1.78
C VAL A 78 2.22 4.83 0.61
N LEU A 79 2.20 3.51 0.65
CA LEU A 79 1.48 2.70 -0.33
C LEU A 79 0.05 2.50 0.17
N VAL A 80 -0.92 2.93 -0.62
CA VAL A 80 -2.34 2.87 -0.28
C VAL A 80 -3.01 1.81 -1.12
N ILE A 81 -3.61 0.82 -0.47
CA ILE A 81 -4.31 -0.27 -1.14
C ILE A 81 -5.77 -0.29 -0.74
N GLY A 82 -6.63 -0.61 -1.70
CA GLY A 82 -8.06 -0.72 -1.48
C GLY A 82 -8.48 -2.14 -1.11
N ASN A 83 -9.76 -2.32 -0.81
CA ASN A 83 -10.29 -3.65 -0.61
C ASN A 83 -10.52 -4.36 -1.95
N GLU A 84 -10.73 -5.67 -1.90
CA GLU A 84 -10.82 -6.51 -3.09
C GLU A 84 -12.04 -6.24 -3.95
N ARG A 85 -13.12 -5.71 -3.37
CA ARG A 85 -14.39 -5.52 -4.07
C ARG A 85 -14.52 -4.11 -4.65
N GLU A 86 -14.18 -3.10 -3.87
CA GLU A 86 -14.48 -1.71 -4.20
C GLU A 86 -13.26 -0.92 -4.64
N GLY A 87 -12.05 -1.43 -4.37
CA GLY A 87 -10.82 -0.71 -4.63
C GLY A 87 -10.69 0.54 -3.76
N LEU A 88 -10.05 1.56 -4.27
CA LEU A 88 -9.89 2.85 -3.59
C LEU A 88 -11.09 3.75 -3.91
N SER A 89 -11.68 4.35 -2.87
CA SER A 89 -12.81 5.26 -3.05
C SER A 89 -12.38 6.54 -3.77
N PRO A 90 -13.34 7.25 -4.43
CA PRO A 90 -13.03 8.54 -5.05
C PRO A 90 -12.44 9.56 -4.06
N GLU A 91 -12.93 9.56 -2.81
CA GLU A 91 -12.43 10.44 -1.76
C GLU A 91 -10.95 10.17 -1.46
N VAL A 92 -10.57 8.89 -1.36
CA VAL A 92 -9.18 8.50 -1.15
C VAL A 92 -8.33 8.86 -2.36
N LEU A 93 -8.80 8.54 -3.56
CA LEU A 93 -8.07 8.83 -4.80
C LEU A 93 -7.70 10.30 -4.92
N GLN A 94 -8.58 11.22 -4.50
CA GLN A 94 -8.32 12.65 -4.55
C GLN A 94 -7.19 13.11 -3.62
N LEU A 95 -6.89 12.34 -2.57
CA LEU A 95 -5.83 12.66 -1.63
C LEU A 95 -4.46 12.17 -2.09
N LEU A 96 -4.41 11.27 -3.07
CA LEU A 96 -3.18 10.64 -3.50
C LEU A 96 -2.37 11.56 -4.42
N HIS A 97 -1.05 11.47 -4.32
CA HIS A 97 -0.14 12.15 -5.23
C HIS A 97 -0.03 11.40 -6.56
N HIS A 98 -0.05 10.07 -6.50
CA HIS A 98 0.06 9.21 -7.68
C HIS A 98 -0.78 7.96 -7.51
N VAL A 99 -1.16 7.37 -8.62
CA VAL A 99 -1.76 6.04 -8.70
C VAL A 99 -0.90 5.19 -9.63
N VAL A 100 -0.56 4.00 -9.18
CA VAL A 100 0.32 3.08 -9.91
C VAL A 100 -0.44 1.79 -10.17
N GLU A 101 -0.27 1.23 -11.36
CA GLU A 101 -0.85 -0.06 -11.70
C GLU A 101 0.22 -1.08 -12.06
N ILE A 102 -0.11 -2.34 -11.82
CA ILE A 102 0.72 -3.47 -12.21
C ILE A 102 0.20 -3.99 -13.55
N PRO A 103 1.04 -4.03 -14.60
CA PRO A 103 0.61 -4.59 -15.89
C PRO A 103 0.14 -6.03 -15.74
N VAL A 104 -0.99 -6.34 -16.36
CA VAL A 104 -1.58 -7.68 -16.36
C VAL A 104 -1.62 -8.18 -17.80
N TYR A 105 -1.02 -9.32 -18.05
CA TYR A 105 -0.83 -9.86 -19.40
C TYR A 105 -1.81 -10.97 -19.76
N GLY A 106 -2.60 -11.39 -18.83
CA GLY A 106 -3.53 -12.52 -19.03
C GLY A 106 -4.85 -12.31 -18.33
N MET A 107 -5.50 -13.40 -18.01
CA MET A 107 -6.81 -13.41 -17.35
C MET A 107 -6.71 -14.10 -16.00
N PRO A 108 -7.49 -13.67 -14.97
CA PRO A 108 -8.37 -12.49 -14.98
C PRO A 108 -7.59 -11.17 -15.02
N HIS A 109 -8.27 -10.06 -15.23
CA HIS A 109 -7.63 -8.75 -15.49
C HIS A 109 -6.99 -8.08 -14.29
N SER A 110 -7.00 -8.71 -13.12
CA SER A 110 -6.37 -8.14 -11.93
C SER A 110 -5.72 -9.21 -11.07
N PHE A 111 -4.65 -8.82 -10.38
CA PHE A 111 -4.04 -9.65 -9.36
C PHE A 111 -4.83 -9.56 -8.05
N ASN A 112 -4.76 -10.62 -7.25
CA ASN A 112 -5.22 -10.57 -5.86
C ASN A 112 -4.52 -9.43 -5.12
N VAL A 113 -5.25 -8.74 -4.23
CA VAL A 113 -4.73 -7.56 -3.52
C VAL A 113 -3.43 -7.84 -2.76
N ALA A 114 -3.35 -8.98 -2.06
CA ALA A 114 -2.14 -9.32 -1.32
C ALA A 114 -0.96 -9.56 -2.26
N THR A 115 -1.20 -10.21 -3.40
CA THR A 115 -0.16 -10.44 -4.41
C THR A 115 0.29 -9.14 -5.05
N ALA A 116 -0.65 -8.26 -5.43
CA ALA A 116 -0.34 -6.95 -5.99
C ALA A 116 0.47 -6.11 -5.00
N THR A 117 0.09 -6.13 -3.72
CA THR A 117 0.82 -5.43 -2.67
C THR A 117 2.26 -5.92 -2.57
N ALA A 118 2.46 -7.25 -2.62
CA ALA A 118 3.81 -7.83 -2.58
C ALA A 118 4.66 -7.36 -3.76
N MET A 119 4.08 -7.31 -4.96
CA MET A 119 4.79 -6.84 -6.15
C MET A 119 5.22 -5.38 -6.01
N ALA A 120 4.32 -4.52 -5.55
CA ALA A 120 4.61 -3.09 -5.38
C ALA A 120 5.68 -2.86 -4.31
N LEU A 121 5.60 -3.56 -3.18
CA LEU A 121 6.58 -3.47 -2.11
C LEU A 121 7.95 -3.97 -2.58
N TYR A 122 7.98 -5.03 -3.35
CA TYR A 122 9.24 -5.57 -3.87
C TYR A 122 9.90 -4.59 -4.84
N GLU A 123 9.13 -3.93 -5.68
CA GLU A 123 9.65 -2.89 -6.57
C GLU A 123 10.19 -1.69 -5.79
N TYR A 124 9.50 -1.27 -4.73
CA TYR A 124 10.02 -0.24 -3.82
C TYR A 124 11.37 -0.65 -3.23
N CYS A 125 11.47 -1.89 -2.75
CA CYS A 125 12.73 -2.40 -2.18
C CYS A 125 13.84 -2.47 -3.22
N ARG A 126 13.51 -2.77 -4.47
CA ARG A 126 14.48 -2.76 -5.55
C ARG A 126 15.06 -1.36 -5.78
N GLN A 127 14.21 -0.33 -5.68
CA GLN A 127 14.65 1.07 -5.82
C GLN A 127 15.46 1.54 -4.61
N PHE A 128 15.19 1.02 -3.43
CA PHE A 128 15.85 1.41 -2.18
C PHE A 128 16.37 0.18 -1.42
N PRO A 129 17.37 -0.53 -1.98
CA PRO A 129 17.81 -1.80 -1.41
C PRO A 129 18.51 -1.68 -0.06
N ALA A 130 18.96 -0.48 0.30
CA ALA A 130 19.59 -0.23 1.60
C ALA A 130 18.63 0.38 2.64
N GLY A 131 17.36 0.43 2.30
CA GLY A 131 16.32 0.99 3.19
C GLY A 131 16.03 2.44 3.03
#